data_bf8251b03a68c42266c0e1f9c674eb8d
#
_entry.id   bf8251b03a68c42266c0e1f9c674eb8d
#
_cell.length_a   1.000
_cell.length_b   1.000
_cell.length_c   1.000
_cell.angle_alpha   90.00
_cell.angle_beta   90.00
_cell.angle_gamma   90.00
#
_symmetry.space_group_name_H-M   'P 1'
#
loop_
_entity.id
_entity.type
_entity.pdbx_description
1 polymer ?
#
loop_
_entity_poly.entity_id
_entity_poly.type
_entity_poly.pdbx_seq_one_letter_code
_entity_poly.pdbx_strand_id
1 'polypeptide(L)'
;MRDKISIRQYKSSFDSIVRYIESDNAKEQIEVWFARDEKKIEQALQNRYRRRKMEIKNILNGILQIEHGFQHILDGADEIFSTCSKEQCLELAFELFKNEAYQPRMLATTILGSLATEDNNALYFLKERISTDENWRVQEMLAKAFDEVCKHRGYEVSLPLIEEWMNDNNPNVIRAVTEGLRIWTSRPFFKENPSVAIALIAKHRAHASEYLRKSVGNALKDISKKHCELIRAEVQQWDLSDPRVLFTYKLATKLLK
;
A
#
# COMPACT_ATOMS: atom_id res chain seq x y z
N MET A 1 -0.36 3.24 29.32
CA MET A 1 -0.85 2.83 30.65
C MET A 1 -2.31 3.23 30.73
N ARG A 2 -3.24 2.28 30.66
CA ARG A 2 -4.66 2.55 30.92
C ARG A 2 -4.83 2.57 32.43
N ASP A 3 -5.19 3.72 32.98
CA ASP A 3 -5.54 3.85 34.36
C ASP A 3 -6.71 2.94 34.69
N LYS A 4 -6.42 1.87 35.44
CA LYS A 4 -7.46 1.01 36.01
C LYS A 4 -8.14 1.80 37.10
N ILE A 5 -9.25 2.47 36.78
CA ILE A 5 -10.16 3.00 37.78
C ILE A 5 -10.60 1.81 38.66
N SER A 6 -10.32 1.84 39.97
CA SER A 6 -10.64 0.72 40.82
C SER A 6 -12.16 0.59 40.96
N ILE A 7 -12.64 -0.65 41.03
CA ILE A 7 -14.10 -0.96 41.26
C ILE A 7 -14.63 -0.20 42.49
N ARG A 8 -13.77 0.10 43.47
CA ARG A 8 -14.10 0.88 44.66
C ARG A 8 -14.40 2.37 44.33
N GLN A 9 -13.69 2.97 43.38
CA GLN A 9 -13.95 4.34 42.93
C GLN A 9 -15.24 4.42 42.10
N TYR A 10 -15.53 3.38 41.28
CA TYR A 10 -16.80 3.28 40.55
C TYR A 10 -18.00 3.17 41.50
N LYS A 11 -17.89 2.32 42.54
CA LYS A 11 -18.97 2.13 43.52
C LYS A 11 -19.22 3.39 44.36
N SER A 12 -18.15 4.09 44.78
CA SER A 12 -18.23 5.36 45.51
C SER A 12 -18.85 6.47 44.65
N SER A 13 -18.54 6.54 43.37
CA SER A 13 -19.14 7.50 42.45
C SER A 13 -20.62 7.17 42.16
N PHE A 14 -20.95 5.89 42.00
CA PHE A 14 -22.32 5.44 41.78
C PHE A 14 -23.22 5.71 42.99
N ASP A 15 -22.75 5.40 44.21
CA ASP A 15 -23.48 5.65 45.45
C ASP A 15 -23.65 7.15 45.72
N SER A 16 -22.71 8.01 45.28
CA SER A 16 -22.83 9.46 45.33
C SER A 16 -23.87 9.97 44.33
N ILE A 17 -23.91 9.43 43.12
CA ILE A 17 -24.87 9.73 42.05
C ILE A 17 -26.30 9.30 42.51
N VAL A 18 -26.44 8.12 43.10
CA VAL A 18 -27.74 7.61 43.58
C VAL A 18 -28.29 8.50 44.71
N ARG A 19 -27.45 8.89 45.71
CA ARG A 19 -27.87 9.82 46.76
C ARG A 19 -28.23 11.22 46.23
N TYR A 20 -27.61 11.62 45.12
CA TYR A 20 -27.90 12.90 44.51
C TYR A 20 -29.24 12.89 43.74
N ILE A 21 -29.60 11.75 43.16
CA ILE A 21 -30.86 11.55 42.39
C ILE A 21 -32.09 11.60 43.30
N GLU A 22 -31.93 11.37 44.61
CA GLU A 22 -33.01 11.41 45.63
C GLU A 22 -33.33 12.82 46.15
N SER A 23 -32.65 13.87 45.66
CA SER A 23 -32.95 15.28 46.00
C SER A 23 -33.71 16.01 44.91
N ASP A 24 -34.72 16.82 45.25
CA ASP A 24 -35.61 17.56 44.32
C ASP A 24 -34.89 18.49 43.32
N ASN A 25 -33.60 18.69 43.45
CA ASN A 25 -32.79 19.53 42.55
C ASN A 25 -31.76 18.74 41.73
N ALA A 26 -31.78 17.41 41.84
CA ALA A 26 -30.74 16.54 41.27
C ALA A 26 -30.78 16.42 39.76
N LYS A 27 -32.01 16.41 39.20
CA LYS A 27 -32.21 16.20 37.78
C LYS A 27 -31.63 17.35 36.95
N GLU A 28 -31.88 18.58 37.36
CA GLU A 28 -31.38 19.79 36.67
C GLU A 28 -29.85 19.91 36.77
N GLN A 29 -29.26 19.54 37.95
CA GLN A 29 -27.83 19.59 38.15
C GLN A 29 -27.09 18.45 37.40
N ILE A 30 -27.71 17.28 37.31
CA ILE A 30 -27.19 16.16 36.50
C ILE A 30 -27.19 16.51 35.01
N GLU A 31 -28.27 17.07 34.50
CA GLU A 31 -28.34 17.53 33.10
C GLU A 31 -27.29 18.60 32.79
N VAL A 32 -27.09 19.56 33.68
CA VAL A 32 -26.05 20.60 33.55
C VAL A 32 -24.65 19.98 33.60
N TRP A 33 -24.43 18.96 34.44
CA TRP A 33 -23.13 18.28 34.55
C TRP A 33 -22.81 17.47 33.31
N PHE A 34 -23.78 16.68 32.81
CA PHE A 34 -23.63 15.93 31.55
C PHE A 34 -23.39 16.86 30.36
N ALA A 35 -24.18 17.92 30.22
CA ALA A 35 -24.02 18.90 29.16
C ALA A 35 -22.65 19.61 29.19
N ARG A 36 -22.11 19.86 30.40
CA ARG A 36 -20.78 20.46 30.60
C ARG A 36 -19.65 19.51 30.21
N ASP A 37 -19.77 18.23 30.54
CA ASP A 37 -18.76 17.25 30.20
C ASP A 37 -18.84 16.84 28.71
N GLU A 38 -20.03 16.73 28.15
CA GLU A 38 -20.23 16.53 26.73
C GLU A 38 -19.59 17.66 25.91
N LYS A 39 -19.80 18.91 26.29
CA LYS A 39 -19.17 20.07 25.66
C LYS A 39 -17.64 20.06 25.76
N LYS A 40 -17.08 19.62 26.89
CA LYS A 40 -15.61 19.47 27.06
C LYS A 40 -15.06 18.36 26.19
N ILE A 41 -15.75 17.23 26.11
CA ILE A 41 -15.38 16.10 25.26
C ILE A 41 -15.41 16.51 23.79
N GLU A 42 -16.49 17.18 23.38
CA GLU A 42 -16.62 17.71 22.02
C GLU A 42 -15.48 18.68 21.66
N GLN A 43 -15.15 19.60 22.56
CA GLN A 43 -14.07 20.55 22.36
C GLN A 43 -12.69 19.87 22.31
N ALA A 44 -12.46 18.86 23.12
CA ALA A 44 -11.23 18.05 23.07
C ALA A 44 -11.10 17.27 21.75
N LEU A 45 -12.21 16.69 21.27
CA LEU A 45 -12.25 15.99 19.98
C LEU A 45 -12.01 16.96 18.80
N GLN A 46 -12.62 18.15 18.82
CA GLN A 46 -12.40 19.17 17.80
C GLN A 46 -10.95 19.68 17.79
N ASN A 47 -10.34 19.88 18.97
CA ASN A 47 -8.95 20.29 19.07
C ASN A 47 -8.02 19.20 18.55
N ARG A 48 -8.29 17.94 18.86
CA ARG A 48 -7.52 16.78 18.37
C ARG A 48 -7.64 16.65 16.84
N TYR A 49 -8.85 16.86 16.29
CA TYR A 49 -9.08 16.86 14.84
C TYR A 49 -8.31 17.99 14.14
N ARG A 50 -8.38 19.22 14.67
CA ARG A 50 -7.64 20.37 14.11
C ARG A 50 -6.13 20.16 14.14
N ARG A 51 -5.60 19.63 15.24
CA ARG A 51 -4.17 19.33 15.38
C ARG A 51 -3.74 18.30 14.33
N ARG A 52 -4.45 17.19 14.21
CA ARG A 52 -4.16 16.15 13.21
C ARG A 52 -4.20 16.70 11.79
N LYS A 53 -5.23 17.48 11.45
CA LYS A 53 -5.33 18.13 10.14
C LYS A 53 -4.14 19.03 9.83
N MET A 54 -3.61 19.72 10.84
CA MET A 54 -2.41 20.55 10.70
C MET A 54 -1.16 19.68 10.48
N GLU A 55 -1.01 18.61 11.22
CA GLU A 55 0.11 17.64 11.08
C GLU A 55 0.12 17.05 9.67
N ILE A 56 -1.00 16.53 9.18
CA ILE A 56 -1.13 16.00 7.82
C ILE A 56 -0.79 17.09 6.78
N LYS A 57 -1.27 18.32 6.96
CA LYS A 57 -0.94 19.43 6.06
C LYS A 57 0.57 19.72 6.02
N ASN A 58 1.24 19.65 7.15
CA ASN A 58 2.69 19.87 7.22
C ASN A 58 3.46 18.75 6.50
N ILE A 59 3.06 17.48 6.69
CA ILE A 59 3.61 16.33 5.97
C ILE A 59 3.47 16.55 4.46
N LEU A 60 2.27 16.88 3.99
CA LEU A 60 2.01 17.12 2.56
C LEU A 60 2.83 18.29 2.01
N ASN A 61 2.94 19.39 2.74
CA ASN A 61 3.77 20.51 2.33
C ASN A 61 5.25 20.11 2.21
N GLY A 62 5.77 19.31 3.15
CA GLY A 62 7.13 18.79 3.07
C GLY A 62 7.34 17.87 1.85
N ILE A 63 6.42 16.97 1.60
CA ILE A 63 6.46 16.04 0.47
C ILE A 63 6.44 16.79 -0.87
N LEU A 64 5.61 17.81 -1.00
CA LEU A 64 5.48 18.59 -2.23
C LEU A 64 6.73 19.40 -2.60
N GLN A 65 7.63 19.69 -1.63
CA GLN A 65 8.89 20.39 -1.90
C GLN A 65 9.95 19.46 -2.51
N ILE A 66 9.75 18.14 -2.49
CA ILE A 66 10.74 17.16 -2.95
C ILE A 66 10.30 16.57 -4.28
N GLU A 67 11.06 16.85 -5.34
CA GLU A 67 10.72 16.40 -6.69
C GLU A 67 11.16 14.95 -6.96
N HIS A 68 12.24 14.48 -6.32
CA HIS A 68 12.82 13.18 -6.63
C HIS A 68 13.00 12.31 -5.38
N GLY A 69 12.92 11.00 -5.58
CA GLY A 69 13.11 9.98 -4.53
C GLY A 69 11.80 9.48 -3.94
N PHE A 70 11.92 8.53 -3.02
CA PHE A 70 10.78 7.85 -2.37
C PHE A 70 10.81 7.97 -0.85
N GLN A 71 11.98 8.26 -0.25
CA GLN A 71 12.14 8.17 1.20
C GLN A 71 11.18 9.10 1.94
N HIS A 72 11.06 10.35 1.50
CA HIS A 72 10.14 11.32 2.09
C HIS A 72 8.65 10.90 2.01
N ILE A 73 8.29 10.07 1.03
CA ILE A 73 6.94 9.47 0.91
C ILE A 73 6.76 8.39 1.97
N LEU A 74 7.76 7.53 2.15
CA LEU A 74 7.74 6.47 3.15
C LEU A 74 7.70 7.07 4.57
N ASP A 75 8.57 8.03 4.85
CA ASP A 75 8.62 8.73 6.14
C ASP A 75 7.28 9.42 6.46
N GLY A 76 6.66 10.06 5.46
CA GLY A 76 5.35 10.68 5.60
C GLY A 76 4.23 9.66 5.87
N ALA A 77 4.29 8.46 5.28
CA ALA A 77 3.35 7.39 5.57
C ALA A 77 3.52 6.88 7.01
N ASP A 78 4.75 6.67 7.47
CA ASP A 78 5.05 6.22 8.84
C ASP A 78 4.56 7.24 9.87
N GLU A 79 4.76 8.54 9.63
CA GLU A 79 4.25 9.61 10.49
C GLU A 79 2.71 9.61 10.55
N ILE A 80 2.01 9.42 9.42
CA ILE A 80 0.56 9.31 9.37
C ILE A 80 0.08 8.07 10.16
N PHE A 81 0.71 6.91 9.99
CA PHE A 81 0.36 5.70 10.75
C PHE A 81 0.59 5.85 12.25
N SER A 82 1.53 6.69 12.68
CA SER A 82 1.77 6.95 14.10
C SER A 82 0.67 7.78 14.77
N THR A 83 -0.12 8.53 13.99
CA THR A 83 -1.10 9.51 14.48
C THR A 83 -2.55 9.18 14.14
N CYS A 84 -2.78 8.32 13.13
CA CYS A 84 -4.10 7.95 12.62
C CYS A 84 -4.43 6.48 12.88
N SER A 85 -5.74 6.16 13.04
CA SER A 85 -6.19 4.76 13.00
C SER A 85 -6.16 4.21 11.57
N LYS A 86 -6.26 2.86 11.40
CA LYS A 86 -6.29 2.23 10.09
C LYS A 86 -7.43 2.77 9.21
N GLU A 87 -8.61 2.96 9.78
CA GLU A 87 -9.79 3.51 9.08
C GLU A 87 -9.53 4.94 8.60
N GLN A 88 -8.90 5.76 9.45
CA GLN A 88 -8.55 7.13 9.10
C GLN A 88 -7.46 7.20 8.02
N CYS A 89 -6.50 6.28 8.07
CA CYS A 89 -5.47 6.14 7.04
C CYS A 89 -6.10 5.74 5.69
N LEU A 90 -7.08 4.83 5.70
CA LEU A 90 -7.78 4.39 4.49
C LEU A 90 -8.56 5.55 3.84
N GLU A 91 -9.36 6.26 4.63
CA GLU A 91 -10.11 7.45 4.17
C GLU A 91 -9.16 8.52 3.62
N LEU A 92 -8.09 8.81 4.36
CA LEU A 92 -7.07 9.78 3.94
C LEU A 92 -6.42 9.37 2.61
N ALA A 93 -6.07 8.09 2.43
CA ALA A 93 -5.47 7.60 1.20
C ALA A 93 -6.40 7.79 -0.01
N PHE A 94 -7.70 7.53 0.14
CA PHE A 94 -8.68 7.78 -0.92
C PHE A 94 -8.77 9.26 -1.31
N GLU A 95 -8.70 10.16 -0.32
CA GLU A 95 -8.68 11.62 -0.58
C GLU A 95 -7.36 12.07 -1.22
N LEU A 96 -6.23 11.57 -0.74
CA LEU A 96 -4.91 11.91 -1.30
C LEU A 96 -4.77 11.47 -2.76
N PHE A 97 -5.39 10.36 -3.14
CA PHE A 97 -5.34 9.88 -4.53
C PHE A 97 -6.07 10.80 -5.51
N LYS A 98 -6.99 11.64 -5.06
CA LYS A 98 -7.67 12.64 -5.90
C LYS A 98 -6.81 13.86 -6.23
N ASN A 99 -5.61 13.98 -5.65
CA ASN A 99 -4.77 15.16 -5.79
C ASN A 99 -4.16 15.25 -7.20
N GLU A 100 -4.02 16.47 -7.73
CA GLU A 100 -3.41 16.72 -9.03
C GLU A 100 -1.90 16.42 -9.00
N ALA A 101 -1.20 16.75 -7.91
CA ALA A 101 0.21 16.43 -7.74
C ALA A 101 0.40 14.92 -7.52
N TYR A 102 1.47 14.37 -8.09
CA TYR A 102 1.73 12.92 -8.00
C TYR A 102 2.26 12.48 -6.62
N GLN A 103 2.93 13.35 -5.88
CA GLN A 103 3.51 13.00 -4.58
C GLN A 103 2.43 12.60 -3.54
N PRO A 104 1.30 13.33 -3.35
CA PRO A 104 0.20 12.84 -2.53
C PRO A 104 -0.39 11.52 -3.03
N ARG A 105 -0.45 11.28 -4.35
CA ARG A 105 -0.92 10.01 -4.90
C ARG A 105 0.06 8.86 -4.63
N MET A 106 1.38 9.13 -4.64
CA MET A 106 2.40 8.17 -4.18
C MET A 106 2.22 7.84 -2.69
N LEU A 107 1.98 8.86 -1.84
CA LEU A 107 1.71 8.67 -0.42
C LEU A 107 0.45 7.83 -0.20
N ALA A 108 -0.63 8.11 -0.93
CA ALA A 108 -1.85 7.30 -0.92
C ALA A 108 -1.56 5.83 -1.24
N THR A 109 -0.76 5.59 -2.29
CA THR A 109 -0.38 4.24 -2.72
C THR A 109 0.44 3.51 -1.66
N THR A 110 1.35 4.23 -0.97
CA THR A 110 2.15 3.67 0.14
C THR A 110 1.26 3.27 1.31
N ILE A 111 0.36 4.16 1.74
CA ILE A 111 -0.59 3.89 2.83
C ILE A 111 -1.47 2.69 2.49
N LEU A 112 -2.03 2.66 1.27
CA LEU A 112 -2.85 1.55 0.80
C LEU A 112 -2.06 0.24 0.75
N GLY A 113 -0.79 0.26 0.34
CA GLY A 113 0.08 -0.92 0.33
C GLY A 113 0.22 -1.56 1.70
N SER A 114 0.45 -0.76 2.73
CA SER A 114 0.54 -1.23 4.12
C SER A 114 -0.80 -1.77 4.63
N LEU A 115 -1.92 -1.09 4.32
CA LEU A 115 -3.26 -1.53 4.72
C LEU A 115 -3.71 -2.81 3.98
N ALA A 116 -3.35 -2.96 2.71
CA ALA A 116 -3.75 -4.08 1.86
C ALA A 116 -3.21 -5.45 2.31
N THR A 117 -2.26 -5.47 3.24
CA THR A 117 -1.81 -6.70 3.91
C THR A 117 -2.95 -7.40 4.65
N GLU A 118 -3.90 -6.63 5.18
CA GLU A 118 -5.03 -7.12 5.99
C GLU A 118 -6.40 -6.66 5.44
N ASP A 119 -6.47 -5.58 4.63
CA ASP A 119 -7.71 -4.99 4.11
C ASP A 119 -7.86 -5.22 2.61
N ASN A 120 -8.86 -6.01 2.24
CA ASN A 120 -9.14 -6.30 0.83
C ASN A 120 -9.69 -5.09 0.06
N ASN A 121 -10.30 -4.09 0.71
CA ASN A 121 -10.74 -2.87 0.02
C ASN A 121 -9.52 -2.04 -0.42
N ALA A 122 -8.48 -1.98 0.43
CA ALA A 122 -7.22 -1.34 0.05
C ALA A 122 -6.55 -2.07 -1.11
N LEU A 123 -6.51 -3.42 -1.09
CA LEU A 123 -5.97 -4.23 -2.18
C LEU A 123 -6.76 -4.02 -3.49
N TYR A 124 -8.09 -4.02 -3.41
CA TYR A 124 -8.96 -3.75 -4.55
C TYR A 124 -8.71 -2.35 -5.12
N PHE A 125 -8.58 -1.33 -4.27
CA PHE A 125 -8.31 0.03 -4.72
C PHE A 125 -6.95 0.16 -5.40
N LEU A 126 -5.91 -0.53 -4.91
CA LEU A 126 -4.61 -0.61 -5.57
C LEU A 126 -4.76 -1.17 -6.99
N LYS A 127 -5.49 -2.26 -7.13
CA LYS A 127 -5.69 -2.94 -8.42
C LYS A 127 -6.51 -2.12 -9.39
N GLU A 128 -7.68 -1.61 -8.96
CA GLU A 128 -8.68 -1.01 -9.85
C GLU A 128 -8.51 0.50 -10.07
N ARG A 129 -7.88 1.19 -9.11
CA ARG A 129 -7.79 2.65 -9.14
C ARG A 129 -6.36 3.14 -9.29
N ILE A 130 -5.44 2.71 -8.42
CA ILE A 130 -4.04 3.16 -8.50
C ILE A 130 -3.39 2.71 -9.81
N SER A 131 -3.71 1.53 -10.30
CA SER A 131 -3.18 0.99 -11.57
C SER A 131 -3.55 1.85 -12.79
N THR A 132 -4.57 2.71 -12.70
CA THR A 132 -4.98 3.61 -13.80
C THR A 132 -4.23 4.95 -13.79
N ASP A 133 -3.39 5.21 -12.79
CA ASP A 133 -2.59 6.45 -12.73
C ASP A 133 -1.56 6.50 -13.87
N GLU A 134 -1.50 7.62 -14.56
CA GLU A 134 -0.58 7.80 -15.70
C GLU A 134 0.86 8.12 -15.26
N ASN A 135 1.05 8.51 -14.00
CA ASN A 135 2.38 8.87 -13.51
C ASN A 135 3.19 7.63 -13.15
N TRP A 136 4.31 7.44 -13.83
CA TRP A 136 5.19 6.29 -13.64
C TRP A 136 5.69 6.13 -12.18
N ARG A 137 5.83 7.22 -11.42
CA ARG A 137 6.26 7.17 -10.01
C ARG A 137 5.19 6.53 -9.12
N VAL A 138 3.92 6.82 -9.42
CA VAL A 138 2.78 6.16 -8.73
C VAL A 138 2.76 4.67 -9.08
N GLN A 139 3.07 4.30 -10.34
CA GLN A 139 3.17 2.90 -10.75
C GLN A 139 4.37 2.17 -10.10
N GLU A 140 5.47 2.85 -9.81
CA GLU A 140 6.56 2.28 -8.98
C GLU A 140 6.11 2.02 -7.54
N MET A 141 5.29 2.92 -6.97
CA MET A 141 4.71 2.70 -5.63
C MET A 141 3.69 1.56 -5.63
N LEU A 142 2.93 1.37 -6.72
CA LEU A 142 2.03 0.22 -6.86
C LEU A 142 2.80 -1.11 -6.80
N ALA A 143 3.93 -1.20 -7.49
CA ALA A 143 4.79 -2.38 -7.44
C ALA A 143 5.33 -2.65 -6.02
N LYS A 144 5.72 -1.60 -5.29
CA LYS A 144 6.16 -1.70 -3.89
C LYS A 144 5.01 -2.10 -2.96
N ALA A 145 3.82 -1.55 -3.17
CA ALA A 145 2.63 -1.87 -2.39
C ALA A 145 2.24 -3.36 -2.55
N PHE A 146 2.26 -3.87 -3.78
CA PHE A 146 2.00 -5.28 -4.05
C PHE A 146 3.08 -6.19 -3.45
N ASP A 147 4.36 -5.79 -3.53
CA ASP A 147 5.46 -6.51 -2.86
C ASP A 147 5.24 -6.60 -1.35
N GLU A 148 4.79 -5.53 -0.70
CA GLU A 148 4.53 -5.54 0.75
C GLU A 148 3.41 -6.52 1.12
N VAL A 149 2.34 -6.59 0.33
CA VAL A 149 1.27 -7.59 0.50
C VAL A 149 1.82 -9.02 0.38
N CYS A 150 2.58 -9.30 -0.68
CA CYS A 150 3.14 -10.64 -0.91
C CYS A 150 4.18 -11.03 0.14
N LYS A 151 4.99 -10.08 0.58
CA LYS A 151 5.99 -10.29 1.64
C LYS A 151 5.32 -10.59 2.99
N HIS A 152 4.27 -9.86 3.34
CA HIS A 152 3.53 -10.05 4.59
C HIS A 152 2.81 -11.40 4.63
N ARG A 153 2.13 -11.77 3.53
CA ARG A 153 1.40 -13.04 3.41
C ARG A 153 2.31 -14.25 3.20
N GLY A 154 3.53 -14.02 2.73
CA GLY A 154 4.44 -15.04 2.20
C GLY A 154 4.25 -15.24 0.70
N TYR A 155 5.37 -15.32 -0.06
CA TYR A 155 5.33 -15.37 -1.53
C TYR A 155 4.67 -16.65 -2.07
N GLU A 156 4.88 -17.80 -1.42
CA GLU A 156 4.24 -19.05 -1.80
C GLU A 156 2.73 -19.00 -1.62
N VAL A 157 2.26 -18.51 -0.47
CA VAL A 157 0.84 -18.34 -0.17
C VAL A 157 0.18 -17.31 -1.11
N SER A 158 0.97 -16.35 -1.59
CA SER A 158 0.51 -15.30 -2.50
C SER A 158 0.45 -15.73 -3.97
N LEU A 159 0.88 -16.95 -4.35
CA LEU A 159 0.88 -17.40 -5.75
C LEU A 159 -0.45 -17.22 -6.45
N PRO A 160 -1.62 -17.60 -5.88
CA PRO A 160 -2.90 -17.38 -6.55
C PRO A 160 -3.18 -15.91 -6.85
N LEU A 161 -2.84 -14.99 -5.94
CA LEU A 161 -2.98 -13.56 -6.12
C LEU A 161 -1.99 -13.02 -7.17
N ILE A 162 -0.76 -13.51 -7.16
CA ILE A 162 0.27 -13.19 -8.15
C ILE A 162 -0.20 -13.61 -9.55
N GLU A 163 -0.74 -14.81 -9.70
CA GLU A 163 -1.27 -15.30 -10.97
C GLU A 163 -2.51 -14.51 -11.42
N GLU A 164 -3.41 -14.15 -10.50
CA GLU A 164 -4.56 -13.29 -10.80
C GLU A 164 -4.10 -11.95 -11.37
N TRP A 165 -3.14 -11.28 -10.73
CA TRP A 165 -2.64 -9.99 -11.21
C TRP A 165 -1.84 -10.12 -12.50
N MET A 166 -1.11 -11.23 -12.71
CA MET A 166 -0.42 -11.52 -13.97
C MET A 166 -1.38 -11.78 -15.13
N ASN A 167 -2.62 -12.20 -14.88
CA ASN A 167 -3.63 -12.44 -15.89
C ASN A 167 -4.63 -11.26 -16.05
N ASP A 168 -4.31 -10.09 -15.48
CA ASP A 168 -5.15 -8.90 -15.60
C ASP A 168 -5.12 -8.31 -17.01
N ASN A 169 -6.15 -7.54 -17.36
CA ASN A 169 -6.20 -6.79 -18.62
C ASN A 169 -5.41 -5.48 -18.58
N ASN A 170 -5.17 -4.94 -17.39
CA ASN A 170 -4.45 -3.70 -17.20
C ASN A 170 -2.93 -3.95 -17.18
N PRO A 171 -2.17 -3.41 -18.15
CA PRO A 171 -0.72 -3.63 -18.21
C PRO A 171 0.05 -3.11 -17.00
N ASN A 172 -0.47 -2.14 -16.24
CA ASN A 172 0.18 -1.64 -15.04
C ASN A 172 0.03 -2.61 -13.86
N VAL A 173 -1.09 -3.35 -13.78
CA VAL A 173 -1.27 -4.43 -12.79
C VAL A 173 -0.27 -5.55 -13.06
N ILE A 174 -0.17 -6.02 -14.31
CA ILE A 174 0.82 -7.03 -14.72
C ILE A 174 2.25 -6.54 -14.46
N ARG A 175 2.51 -5.27 -14.78
CA ARG A 175 3.83 -4.65 -14.56
C ARG A 175 4.21 -4.62 -13.08
N ALA A 176 3.29 -4.28 -12.19
CA ALA A 176 3.56 -4.26 -10.75
C ALA A 176 4.09 -5.61 -10.25
N VAL A 177 3.49 -6.71 -10.69
CA VAL A 177 3.96 -8.06 -10.39
C VAL A 177 5.31 -8.36 -11.07
N THR A 178 5.47 -7.97 -12.34
CA THR A 178 6.71 -8.18 -13.10
C THR A 178 7.91 -7.53 -12.42
N GLU A 179 7.76 -6.30 -11.92
CA GLU A 179 8.80 -5.60 -11.17
C GLU A 179 9.08 -6.28 -9.81
N GLY A 180 8.05 -6.82 -9.16
CA GLY A 180 8.20 -7.66 -7.97
C GLY A 180 9.01 -8.93 -8.26
N LEU A 181 8.57 -9.75 -9.21
CA LEU A 181 9.21 -11.02 -9.59
C LEU A 181 10.69 -10.84 -9.97
N ARG A 182 11.04 -9.71 -10.56
CA ARG A 182 12.43 -9.34 -10.90
C ARG A 182 13.37 -9.41 -9.69
N ILE A 183 12.90 -8.99 -8.50
CA ILE A 183 13.69 -8.96 -7.27
C ILE A 183 13.41 -10.18 -6.38
N TRP A 184 12.24 -10.81 -6.49
CA TRP A 184 11.83 -11.92 -5.62
C TRP A 184 12.65 -13.19 -5.85
N THR A 185 13.27 -13.38 -7.01
CA THR A 185 14.20 -14.49 -7.26
C THR A 185 15.40 -14.52 -6.31
N SER A 186 15.59 -13.51 -5.47
CA SER A 186 16.53 -13.52 -4.37
C SER A 186 15.91 -13.74 -2.99
N ARG A 187 14.59 -13.96 -2.90
CA ARG A 187 13.80 -14.09 -1.66
C ARG A 187 13.28 -15.53 -1.48
N PRO A 188 12.83 -15.91 -0.28
CA PRO A 188 12.24 -17.21 -0.04
C PRO A 188 11.21 -17.60 -1.09
N PHE A 189 11.01 -18.90 -1.32
CA PHE A 189 10.21 -19.53 -2.35
C PHE A 189 10.79 -19.30 -3.77
N PHE A 190 10.83 -18.09 -4.30
CA PHE A 190 11.28 -17.81 -5.67
C PHE A 190 12.80 -18.00 -5.83
N LYS A 191 13.59 -17.91 -4.75
CA LYS A 191 15.01 -18.24 -4.76
C LYS A 191 15.22 -19.72 -5.07
N GLU A 192 14.38 -20.58 -4.51
CA GLU A 192 14.43 -22.03 -4.73
C GLU A 192 13.68 -22.43 -6.02
N ASN A 193 12.74 -21.58 -6.48
CA ASN A 193 11.89 -21.84 -7.62
C ASN A 193 11.94 -20.68 -8.66
N PRO A 194 13.15 -20.27 -9.15
CA PRO A 194 13.27 -19.13 -10.07
C PRO A 194 12.57 -19.35 -11.41
N SER A 195 12.41 -20.59 -11.85
CA SER A 195 11.69 -20.96 -13.07
C SER A 195 10.23 -20.55 -13.03
N VAL A 196 9.58 -20.55 -11.85
CA VAL A 196 8.19 -20.07 -11.69
C VAL A 196 8.10 -18.58 -12.02
N ALA A 197 9.00 -17.75 -11.48
CA ALA A 197 9.04 -16.33 -11.79
C ALA A 197 9.32 -16.07 -13.27
N ILE A 198 10.29 -16.79 -13.86
CA ILE A 198 10.65 -16.65 -15.27
C ILE A 198 9.46 -17.00 -16.18
N ALA A 199 8.76 -18.10 -15.91
CA ALA A 199 7.62 -18.54 -16.70
C ALA A 199 6.45 -17.54 -16.62
N LEU A 200 6.16 -17.00 -15.42
CA LEU A 200 5.12 -15.96 -15.25
C LEU A 200 5.44 -14.70 -16.06
N ILE A 201 6.66 -14.20 -15.97
CA ILE A 201 7.11 -13.00 -16.69
C ILE A 201 7.07 -13.23 -18.21
N ALA A 202 7.60 -14.37 -18.68
CA ALA A 202 7.75 -14.70 -20.11
C ALA A 202 6.41 -14.80 -20.85
N LYS A 203 5.29 -15.09 -20.18
CA LYS A 203 3.94 -15.07 -20.77
C LYS A 203 3.64 -13.74 -21.47
N HIS A 204 4.18 -12.63 -20.99
CA HIS A 204 3.90 -11.27 -21.49
C HIS A 204 4.93 -10.75 -22.50
N ARG A 205 5.81 -11.59 -23.05
CA ARG A 205 6.84 -11.21 -24.03
C ARG A 205 6.33 -10.54 -25.29
N ALA A 206 5.09 -10.86 -25.70
CA ALA A 206 4.43 -10.31 -26.89
C ALA A 206 3.28 -9.34 -26.57
N HIS A 207 3.15 -8.89 -25.33
CA HIS A 207 2.03 -8.04 -24.90
C HIS A 207 1.91 -6.77 -25.74
N ALA A 208 0.69 -6.27 -25.98
CA ALA A 208 0.45 -5.08 -26.81
C ALA A 208 1.15 -3.81 -26.27
N SER A 209 1.15 -3.62 -24.94
CA SER A 209 1.82 -2.49 -24.27
C SER A 209 3.35 -2.63 -24.39
N GLU A 210 3.98 -1.66 -25.05
CA GLU A 210 5.45 -1.58 -25.11
C GLU A 210 6.06 -1.35 -23.72
N TYR A 211 5.39 -0.56 -22.88
CA TYR A 211 5.83 -0.27 -21.52
C TYR A 211 5.94 -1.57 -20.70
N LEU A 212 4.95 -2.45 -20.80
CA LEU A 212 5.02 -3.76 -20.15
C LEU A 212 6.11 -4.64 -20.77
N ARG A 213 6.25 -4.69 -22.11
CA ARG A 213 7.33 -5.47 -22.75
C ARG A 213 8.72 -5.02 -22.33
N LYS A 214 8.92 -3.70 -22.10
CA LYS A 214 10.18 -3.17 -21.53
C LYS A 214 10.42 -3.71 -20.12
N SER A 215 9.39 -3.74 -19.28
CA SER A 215 9.47 -4.30 -17.93
C SER A 215 9.81 -5.79 -17.97
N VAL A 216 9.10 -6.57 -18.80
CA VAL A 216 9.35 -8.00 -19.01
C VAL A 216 10.80 -8.27 -19.43
N GLY A 217 11.28 -7.59 -20.46
CA GLY A 217 12.65 -7.77 -20.95
C GLY A 217 13.70 -7.39 -19.91
N ASN A 218 13.50 -6.28 -19.20
CA ASN A 218 14.40 -5.84 -18.13
C ASN A 218 14.38 -6.78 -16.93
N ALA A 219 13.22 -7.31 -16.55
CA ALA A 219 13.10 -8.27 -15.47
C ALA A 219 13.88 -9.55 -15.78
N LEU A 220 13.67 -10.13 -16.96
CA LEU A 220 14.42 -11.34 -17.40
C LEU A 220 15.92 -11.06 -17.51
N LYS A 221 16.32 -9.91 -18.03
CA LYS A 221 17.73 -9.48 -18.05
C LYS A 221 18.34 -9.42 -16.64
N ASP A 222 17.63 -8.88 -15.67
CA ASP A 222 18.17 -8.77 -14.32
C ASP A 222 18.21 -10.15 -13.61
N ILE A 223 17.23 -11.01 -13.86
CA ILE A 223 17.21 -12.40 -13.39
C ILE A 223 18.36 -13.19 -14.01
N SER A 224 18.73 -12.92 -15.28
CA SER A 224 19.82 -13.63 -15.96
C SER A 224 21.17 -13.46 -15.29
N LYS A 225 21.40 -12.41 -14.49
CA LYS A 225 22.62 -12.22 -13.72
C LYS A 225 22.93 -13.37 -12.75
N LYS A 226 21.89 -14.06 -12.26
CA LYS A 226 22.01 -15.20 -11.35
C LYS A 226 21.55 -16.52 -11.97
N HIS A 227 20.67 -16.47 -12.94
CA HIS A 227 19.98 -17.63 -13.52
C HIS A 227 20.11 -17.62 -15.06
N CYS A 228 21.35 -17.45 -15.55
CA CYS A 228 21.67 -17.30 -16.97
C CYS A 228 21.13 -18.47 -17.82
N GLU A 229 21.36 -19.71 -17.39
CA GLU A 229 20.96 -20.89 -18.15
C GLU A 229 19.42 -21.06 -18.23
N LEU A 230 18.70 -20.70 -17.15
CA LEU A 230 17.24 -20.73 -17.16
C LEU A 230 16.66 -19.71 -18.14
N ILE A 231 17.22 -18.49 -18.18
CA ILE A 231 16.80 -17.47 -19.14
C ILE A 231 17.15 -17.89 -20.57
N ARG A 232 18.34 -18.49 -20.79
CA ARG A 232 18.75 -18.98 -22.10
C ARG A 232 17.77 -20.04 -22.62
N ALA A 233 17.42 -21.02 -21.79
CA ALA A 233 16.47 -22.08 -22.12
C ALA A 233 15.07 -21.52 -22.42
N GLU A 234 14.62 -20.51 -21.66
CA GLU A 234 13.33 -19.86 -21.89
C GLU A 234 13.30 -19.14 -23.24
N VAL A 235 14.28 -18.28 -23.51
CA VAL A 235 14.25 -17.43 -24.72
C VAL A 235 14.56 -18.20 -26.01
N GLN A 236 15.19 -19.37 -25.94
CA GLN A 236 15.41 -20.26 -27.10
C GLN A 236 14.12 -20.75 -27.73
N GLN A 237 13.04 -20.80 -26.98
CA GLN A 237 11.72 -21.27 -27.44
C GLN A 237 10.88 -20.13 -28.08
N TRP A 238 11.38 -18.90 -28.10
CA TRP A 238 10.60 -17.78 -28.56
C TRP A 238 10.58 -17.64 -30.07
N ASP A 239 9.40 -17.39 -30.63
CA ASP A 239 9.24 -17.03 -32.04
C ASP A 239 9.70 -15.59 -32.28
N LEU A 240 10.89 -15.43 -32.84
CA LEU A 240 11.47 -14.11 -33.11
C LEU A 240 10.96 -13.49 -34.43
N SER A 241 10.05 -14.12 -35.14
CA SER A 241 9.38 -13.54 -36.32
C SER A 241 8.36 -12.47 -35.91
N ASP A 242 7.79 -12.54 -34.66
CA ASP A 242 6.97 -11.48 -34.09
C ASP A 242 7.85 -10.31 -33.62
N PRO A 243 7.69 -9.10 -34.19
CA PRO A 243 8.48 -7.93 -33.78
C PRO A 243 8.38 -7.57 -32.31
N ARG A 244 7.25 -7.87 -31.65
CA ARG A 244 7.03 -7.63 -30.23
C ARG A 244 7.87 -8.58 -29.38
N VAL A 245 7.91 -9.85 -29.75
CA VAL A 245 8.76 -10.85 -29.12
C VAL A 245 10.23 -10.53 -29.32
N LEU A 246 10.63 -10.18 -30.56
CA LEU A 246 12.00 -9.77 -30.88
C LEU A 246 12.45 -8.57 -30.06
N PHE A 247 11.57 -7.59 -29.85
CA PHE A 247 11.85 -6.43 -29.00
C PHE A 247 12.17 -6.86 -27.56
N THR A 248 11.33 -7.71 -26.97
CA THR A 248 11.51 -8.21 -25.59
C THR A 248 12.75 -9.10 -25.47
N TYR A 249 12.99 -9.95 -26.48
CA TYR A 249 14.17 -10.81 -26.58
C TYR A 249 15.47 -10.00 -26.52
N LYS A 250 15.59 -8.94 -27.31
CA LYS A 250 16.78 -8.07 -27.32
C LYS A 250 17.09 -7.47 -25.96
N LEU A 251 16.07 -7.17 -25.17
CA LEU A 251 16.24 -6.68 -23.80
C LEU A 251 16.64 -7.81 -22.85
N ALA A 252 15.92 -8.92 -22.87
CA ALA A 252 16.12 -10.06 -21.98
C ALA A 252 17.52 -10.67 -22.12
N THR A 253 18.04 -10.72 -23.35
CA THR A 253 19.33 -11.36 -23.67
C THR A 253 20.54 -10.43 -23.61
N LYS A 254 20.34 -9.14 -23.25
CA LYS A 254 21.42 -8.12 -23.29
C LYS A 254 22.66 -8.50 -22.46
N LEU A 255 22.50 -9.33 -21.42
CA LEU A 255 23.60 -9.78 -20.55
C LEU A 255 23.96 -11.26 -20.77
N LEU A 256 23.27 -11.97 -21.65
CA LEU A 256 23.66 -13.31 -22.05
C LEU A 256 24.84 -13.22 -23.04
N LYS A 257 25.98 -13.71 -22.61
CA LYS A 257 27.16 -13.90 -23.47
C LYS A 257 27.12 -15.25 -24.15
#